data_f07f92cae5c77fd36a1b82158c317016
#
_entry.id   f07f92cae5c77fd36a1b82158c317016
#
_cell.length_a   1.000
_cell.length_b   1.000
_cell.length_c   1.000
_cell.angle_alpha   90.00
_cell.angle_beta   90.00
_cell.angle_gamma   90.00
#
_symmetry.space_group_name_H-M   'P 1'
#
loop_
_entity.id
_entity.type
_entity.pdbx_description
1 polymer ?
#
loop_
_entity_poly.entity_id
_entity_poly.type
_entity_poly.pdbx_seq_one_letter_code
_entity_poly.pdbx_strand_id
1 'polypeptide(L)'
;MLAKLSRERWVVSNRDAEVRRGRSTRGGRSGGRAGRPAGSEADLHELRPAGEPGREPGGGRPVVAVTGAARGLGHALVSRLADGARIGRVIAIDDHRGDTTGVTWRVTDVRDPALAGRLAGVDVVVHTDLDLAPETDSRQRRTFNVRGAQTVLTAAAAGGVGRVVLVTSAMVYGARPDNPVPLAEDAPLGADQDGSVVGDLLEIEQLAQRSVRAQPGMAITVVRPAALVGEGIDTLITRHFEAPRLLTVKGSAARWQFCHIDDLVSALELAAAGEVTGAFAVGSDGWLEPEQLEELTGLKRIELPAGLTFATAQRLYRAGITPAPVNDLHFVVYPWVVDCEALRAAGWHPSYDNAAAVGVLLDQRAGHHAVAGRRLGRKDATITAAAGAGATVAVIGTAAIVRNARRRRRS
;
A
#
# COMPACT_ATOMS: atom_id res chain seq x y z
N MET A 1 -24.49 43.61 -21.46
CA MET A 1 -23.97 44.64 -20.56
C MET A 1 -22.81 43.98 -19.86
N LEU A 2 -21.61 44.02 -20.44
CA LEU A 2 -20.44 44.90 -20.17
C LEU A 2 -20.15 44.94 -18.66
N ALA A 3 -18.99 44.52 -18.15
CA ALA A 3 -17.61 44.79 -18.43
C ALA A 3 -16.72 43.74 -17.72
N LYS A 4 -15.63 43.17 -18.25
CA LYS A 4 -14.26 43.69 -18.57
C LYS A 4 -13.33 43.87 -17.36
N LEU A 5 -12.16 43.20 -17.47
CA LEU A 5 -10.81 43.48 -16.96
C LEU A 5 -10.48 42.91 -15.57
N SER A 6 -9.30 42.34 -15.30
CA SER A 6 -7.98 42.55 -15.92
C SER A 6 -7.00 41.38 -15.60
N ARG A 7 -6.08 41.16 -16.53
CA ARG A 7 -4.88 40.33 -16.40
C ARG A 7 -3.80 41.13 -15.67
N GLU A 8 -3.12 40.51 -14.72
CA GLU A 8 -1.78 40.96 -14.34
C GLU A 8 -0.76 39.84 -14.50
N ARG A 9 0.22 40.15 -15.35
CA ARG A 9 1.46 39.39 -15.59
C ARG A 9 2.46 39.78 -14.52
N TRP A 10 3.11 38.80 -13.92
CA TRP A 10 4.37 39.02 -13.22
C TRP A 10 5.54 38.56 -14.10
N VAL A 11 6.38 39.53 -14.47
CA VAL A 11 7.64 39.36 -15.16
C VAL A 11 8.73 39.17 -14.10
N VAL A 12 9.48 38.08 -14.19
CA VAL A 12 10.71 37.88 -13.42
C VAL A 12 11.88 38.38 -14.23
N SER A 13 12.56 39.38 -13.69
CA SER A 13 13.80 39.97 -14.20
C SER A 13 14.98 39.12 -13.77
N ASN A 14 15.77 38.73 -14.76
CA ASN A 14 17.08 38.09 -14.62
C ASN A 14 18.15 39.16 -14.75
N ARG A 15 19.08 39.32 -13.81
CA ARG A 15 20.36 40.03 -14.02
C ARG A 15 21.46 39.52 -13.09
N ASP A 16 22.41 38.91 -13.72
CA ASP A 16 23.88 39.07 -13.70
C ASP A 16 24.64 39.05 -12.36
N ALA A 17 25.58 38.13 -12.26
CA ALA A 17 26.96 38.45 -11.93
C ALA A 17 27.92 37.32 -12.35
N GLU A 18 28.69 37.65 -13.36
CA GLU A 18 29.90 36.97 -13.85
C GLU A 18 31.14 37.28 -13.00
N VAL A 19 32.13 36.36 -13.09
CA VAL A 19 33.58 36.56 -13.05
C VAL A 19 34.29 36.60 -11.70
N ARG A 20 35.10 35.55 -11.43
CA ARG A 20 36.58 35.69 -11.38
C ARG A 20 37.29 34.34 -11.45
N ARG A 21 38.11 34.20 -12.53
CA ARG A 21 39.19 33.20 -12.65
C ARG A 21 40.39 33.62 -11.82
N GLY A 22 41.05 32.68 -11.17
CA GLY A 22 42.39 32.84 -10.61
C GLY A 22 43.17 31.54 -10.74
N ARG A 23 44.20 31.55 -11.59
CA ARG A 23 45.24 30.51 -11.77
C ARG A 23 46.25 30.54 -10.65
N SER A 24 46.76 29.40 -10.21
CA SER A 24 48.20 29.13 -9.96
C SER A 24 48.41 27.69 -9.46
N THR A 25 48.97 26.82 -10.23
CA THR A 25 50.30 26.19 -10.37
C THR A 25 50.78 25.29 -9.23
N ARG A 26 51.01 24.02 -9.65
CA ARG A 26 52.09 23.06 -9.36
C ARG A 26 52.37 22.53 -7.95
N GLY A 27 52.30 21.21 -7.88
CA GLY A 27 53.38 20.43 -7.31
C GLY A 27 52.93 19.32 -6.34
N GLY A 28 53.28 18.06 -6.61
CA GLY A 28 53.42 17.03 -5.59
C GLY A 28 52.70 15.73 -5.84
N ARG A 29 53.45 14.74 -6.32
CA ARG A 29 53.13 13.29 -6.38
C ARG A 29 52.92 12.72 -4.99
N SER A 30 51.93 11.86 -4.81
CA SER A 30 52.16 10.47 -4.34
C SER A 30 50.82 9.75 -4.12
N GLY A 31 50.80 8.52 -4.51
CA GLY A 31 49.84 7.47 -4.54
C GLY A 31 48.90 7.30 -3.36
N GLY A 32 47.78 6.68 -3.65
CA GLY A 32 47.01 6.04 -2.61
C GLY A 32 45.54 5.92 -2.92
N ARG A 33 45.10 4.77 -3.36
CA ARG A 33 43.81 4.14 -3.19
C ARG A 33 42.57 4.94 -3.52
N ALA A 34 41.94 4.56 -4.61
CA ALA A 34 40.53 4.79 -4.89
C ALA A 34 39.67 4.28 -3.72
N GLY A 35 39.13 5.22 -2.96
CA GLY A 35 38.04 4.98 -2.03
C GLY A 35 36.73 4.99 -2.82
N ARG A 36 36.05 3.84 -2.91
CA ARG A 36 34.65 3.73 -3.31
C ARG A 36 33.81 4.62 -2.38
N PRO A 37 32.80 5.34 -2.87
CA PRO A 37 31.79 5.87 -1.99
C PRO A 37 30.94 4.69 -1.51
N ALA A 38 31.11 4.32 -0.26
CA ALA A 38 30.21 3.43 0.45
C ALA A 38 28.95 4.20 0.81
N GLY A 39 27.99 4.22 -0.11
CA GLY A 39 26.60 4.43 0.20
C GLY A 39 26.05 3.05 0.53
N SER A 40 25.94 2.76 1.83
CA SER A 40 25.62 1.42 2.29
C SER A 40 24.15 1.08 2.03
N GLU A 41 23.89 0.10 1.19
CA GLU A 41 22.65 -0.69 1.12
C GLU A 41 22.35 -1.45 2.43
N ALA A 42 23.19 -1.30 3.46
CA ALA A 42 23.12 -2.07 4.71
C ALA A 42 22.20 -1.46 5.79
N ASP A 43 21.67 -0.26 5.62
CA ASP A 43 20.92 0.45 6.67
C ASP A 43 19.40 0.22 6.67
N LEU A 44 18.88 -0.66 5.81
CA LEU A 44 17.43 -0.95 5.76
C LEU A 44 17.00 -2.02 6.77
N HIS A 45 17.95 -2.64 7.48
CA HIS A 45 17.69 -3.80 8.34
C HIS A 45 17.43 -3.52 9.83
N GLU A 46 17.55 -2.29 10.31
CA GLU A 46 17.40 -2.02 11.74
C GLU A 46 16.08 -1.36 12.13
N LEU A 47 14.99 -2.09 12.00
CA LEU A 47 13.93 -2.01 13.03
C LEU A 47 14.35 -3.01 14.12
N ARG A 48 15.27 -2.60 15.01
CA ARG A 48 15.68 -3.41 16.16
C ARG A 48 14.45 -3.79 16.98
N PRO A 49 14.42 -4.99 17.58
CA PRO A 49 13.46 -5.28 18.64
C PRO A 49 13.66 -4.22 19.73
N ALA A 50 12.55 -3.71 20.25
CA ALA A 50 12.49 -2.60 21.19
C ALA A 50 13.58 -2.71 22.26
N GLY A 51 14.49 -1.71 22.30
CA GLY A 51 15.21 -1.39 23.51
C GLY A 51 14.18 -1.07 24.59
N GLU A 52 14.50 -1.35 25.84
CA GLU A 52 13.63 -1.29 27.02
C GLU A 52 12.50 -0.26 26.96
N PRO A 53 11.26 -0.62 27.32
CA PRO A 53 10.09 0.23 27.15
C PRO A 53 10.25 1.51 27.93
N GLY A 54 10.30 2.63 27.21
CA GLY A 54 10.17 3.96 27.80
C GLY A 54 8.80 4.09 28.47
N ARG A 55 8.79 4.19 29.78
CA ARG A 55 7.65 4.25 30.69
C ARG A 55 6.80 2.98 30.66
N GLU A 56 6.99 2.13 31.67
CA GLU A 56 6.06 1.04 31.93
C GLU A 56 4.63 1.60 31.94
N PRO A 57 3.68 1.05 31.17
CA PRO A 57 2.28 1.42 31.33
C PRO A 57 1.92 1.10 32.77
N GLY A 58 1.52 2.12 33.52
CA GLY A 58 1.03 1.92 34.89
C GLY A 58 -0.06 0.86 34.79
N GLY A 59 0.07 -0.28 35.49
CA GLY A 59 -0.61 -1.59 35.44
C GLY A 59 -2.05 -1.70 34.94
N GLY A 60 -2.50 -0.83 34.04
CA GLY A 60 -3.81 -0.80 33.40
C GLY A 60 -3.72 -1.12 31.90
N ARG A 61 -4.86 -1.52 31.34
CA ARG A 61 -5.00 -1.74 29.90
C ARG A 61 -4.77 -0.42 29.13
N PRO A 62 -4.11 -0.45 27.94
CA PRO A 62 -3.79 0.77 27.21
C PRO A 62 -5.02 1.50 26.66
N VAL A 63 -4.90 2.81 26.51
CA VAL A 63 -5.83 3.65 25.75
C VAL A 63 -5.37 3.68 24.31
N VAL A 64 -6.17 3.11 23.42
CA VAL A 64 -5.85 2.99 21.98
C VAL A 64 -6.67 3.97 21.16
N ALA A 65 -6.01 4.78 20.34
CA ALA A 65 -6.65 5.59 19.31
C ALA A 65 -6.52 4.90 17.95
N VAL A 66 -7.60 4.81 17.19
CA VAL A 66 -7.62 4.30 15.81
C VAL A 66 -8.04 5.43 14.88
N THR A 67 -7.24 5.71 13.86
CA THR A 67 -7.57 6.66 12.79
C THR A 67 -8.23 5.94 11.62
N GLY A 68 -9.11 6.62 10.86
CA GLY A 68 -9.93 5.96 9.84
C GLY A 68 -11.03 5.07 10.43
N ALA A 69 -11.50 5.43 11.62
CA ALA A 69 -12.35 4.60 12.46
C ALA A 69 -13.80 4.45 11.98
N ALA A 70 -14.25 5.29 11.02
CA ALA A 70 -15.65 5.30 10.60
C ALA A 70 -15.97 4.31 9.47
N ARG A 71 -14.94 3.67 8.87
CA ARG A 71 -15.14 2.81 7.68
C ARG A 71 -14.05 1.74 7.55
N GLY A 72 -14.35 0.71 6.75
CA GLY A 72 -13.40 -0.32 6.31
C GLY A 72 -12.61 -0.92 7.48
N LEU A 73 -11.28 -1.02 7.31
CA LEU A 73 -10.38 -1.63 8.29
C LEU A 73 -10.46 -0.95 9.67
N GLY A 74 -10.51 0.38 9.70
CA GLY A 74 -10.57 1.12 10.96
C GLY A 74 -11.84 0.85 11.73
N HIS A 75 -13.00 0.81 11.06
CA HIS A 75 -14.28 0.45 11.67
C HIS A 75 -14.26 -0.98 12.25
N ALA A 76 -13.78 -1.95 11.47
CA ALA A 76 -13.67 -3.33 11.92
C ALA A 76 -12.74 -3.45 13.16
N LEU A 77 -11.61 -2.73 13.15
CA LEU A 77 -10.69 -2.71 14.29
C LEU A 77 -11.32 -2.07 15.52
N VAL A 78 -11.96 -0.91 15.38
CA VAL A 78 -12.59 -0.20 16.50
C VAL A 78 -13.69 -1.07 17.14
N SER A 79 -14.51 -1.73 16.33
CA SER A 79 -15.56 -2.64 16.82
C SER A 79 -14.95 -3.80 17.60
N ARG A 80 -13.93 -4.43 17.07
CA ARG A 80 -13.24 -5.53 17.78
C ARG A 80 -12.60 -5.09 19.09
N LEU A 81 -11.91 -3.94 19.08
CA LEU A 81 -11.25 -3.42 20.28
C LEU A 81 -12.26 -2.99 21.36
N ALA A 82 -13.44 -2.49 20.97
CA ALA A 82 -14.50 -2.09 21.89
C ALA A 82 -15.11 -3.32 22.62
N ASP A 83 -15.24 -4.44 21.93
CA ASP A 83 -15.78 -5.69 22.49
C ASP A 83 -14.70 -6.49 23.23
N GLY A 84 -13.43 -6.19 22.98
CA GLY A 84 -12.29 -6.93 23.50
C GLY A 84 -11.93 -6.59 24.96
N ALA A 85 -11.26 -7.54 25.63
CA ALA A 85 -10.81 -7.37 27.01
C ALA A 85 -9.35 -6.87 27.12
N ARG A 86 -8.60 -6.76 26.03
CA ARG A 86 -7.16 -6.40 26.02
C ARG A 86 -6.93 -4.90 26.16
N ILE A 87 -7.88 -4.08 25.70
CA ILE A 87 -7.77 -2.63 25.62
C ILE A 87 -8.63 -1.98 26.73
N GLY A 88 -8.11 -0.94 27.34
CA GLY A 88 -8.80 -0.24 28.43
C GLY A 88 -9.85 0.75 27.92
N ARG A 89 -9.50 1.51 26.90
CA ARG A 89 -10.39 2.50 26.26
C ARG A 89 -10.03 2.65 24.79
N VAL A 90 -11.05 2.74 23.94
CA VAL A 90 -10.90 2.96 22.51
C VAL A 90 -11.32 4.40 22.16
N ILE A 91 -10.46 5.08 21.42
CA ILE A 91 -10.70 6.40 20.86
C ILE A 91 -10.78 6.26 19.35
N ALA A 92 -11.94 6.52 18.78
CA ALA A 92 -12.19 6.50 17.35
C ALA A 92 -11.94 7.90 16.74
N ILE A 93 -11.06 7.97 15.74
CA ILE A 93 -10.67 9.23 15.06
C ILE A 93 -10.99 9.08 13.57
N ASP A 94 -11.79 10.01 13.05
CA ASP A 94 -12.09 10.12 11.61
C ASP A 94 -12.56 11.54 11.30
N ASP A 95 -12.68 11.91 10.02
CA ASP A 95 -13.22 13.20 9.58
C ASP A 95 -14.74 13.35 9.86
N HIS A 96 -15.42 12.24 10.16
CA HIS A 96 -16.80 12.17 10.61
C HIS A 96 -16.97 11.09 11.67
N ARG A 97 -18.13 11.11 12.34
CA ARG A 97 -18.47 10.10 13.35
C ARG A 97 -19.06 8.88 12.66
N GLY A 98 -18.54 7.70 13.01
CA GLY A 98 -19.16 6.40 12.66
C GLY A 98 -20.23 5.96 13.65
N ASP A 99 -20.68 4.74 13.52
CA ASP A 99 -21.80 4.12 14.26
C ASP A 99 -21.35 3.22 15.44
N THR A 100 -20.06 2.89 15.53
CA THR A 100 -19.53 2.05 16.61
C THR A 100 -19.84 2.68 17.97
N THR A 101 -20.45 1.90 18.85
CA THR A 101 -20.79 2.26 20.25
C THR A 101 -19.70 1.84 21.23
N GLY A 102 -19.73 2.33 22.45
CA GLY A 102 -18.75 1.97 23.48
C GLY A 102 -17.37 2.63 23.33
N VAL A 103 -17.20 3.53 22.35
CA VAL A 103 -15.95 4.21 22.04
C VAL A 103 -16.06 5.73 22.20
N THR A 104 -14.93 6.40 22.36
CA THR A 104 -14.88 7.87 22.42
C THR A 104 -14.53 8.42 21.05
N TRP A 105 -15.47 9.08 20.39
CA TRP A 105 -15.24 9.73 19.08
C TRP A 105 -14.54 11.09 19.24
N ARG A 106 -13.49 11.30 18.45
CA ARG A 106 -12.77 12.57 18.28
C ARG A 106 -12.73 12.91 16.79
N VAL A 107 -13.69 13.70 16.32
CA VAL A 107 -13.80 14.05 14.90
C VAL A 107 -12.70 15.02 14.50
N THR A 108 -11.84 14.62 13.56
CA THR A 108 -10.76 15.43 12.98
C THR A 108 -10.17 14.73 11.75
N ASP A 109 -9.73 15.50 10.76
CA ASP A 109 -8.94 15.00 9.64
C ASP A 109 -7.54 14.59 10.16
N VAL A 110 -7.03 13.43 9.77
CA VAL A 110 -5.70 12.96 10.18
C VAL A 110 -4.56 13.86 9.70
N ARG A 111 -4.82 14.72 8.70
CA ARG A 111 -3.86 15.69 8.18
C ARG A 111 -3.88 17.02 8.94
N ASP A 112 -4.81 17.21 9.87
CA ASP A 112 -4.93 18.44 10.65
C ASP A 112 -3.86 18.45 11.74
N PRO A 113 -3.04 19.52 11.84
CA PRO A 113 -2.08 19.70 12.94
C PRO A 113 -2.70 19.65 14.33
N ALA A 114 -4.00 19.96 14.47
CA ALA A 114 -4.74 19.83 15.72
C ALA A 114 -4.87 18.38 16.23
N LEU A 115 -4.51 17.39 15.42
CA LEU A 115 -4.49 15.96 15.80
C LEU A 115 -3.68 15.73 17.08
N ALA A 116 -2.58 16.46 17.31
CA ALA A 116 -1.77 16.33 18.53
C ALA A 116 -2.62 16.53 19.81
N GLY A 117 -3.50 17.54 19.84
CA GLY A 117 -4.44 17.73 20.95
C GLY A 117 -5.50 16.63 21.06
N ARG A 118 -5.82 15.97 19.93
CA ARG A 118 -6.75 14.83 19.89
C ARG A 118 -6.11 13.54 20.40
N LEU A 119 -4.80 13.48 20.55
CA LEU A 119 -4.07 12.33 21.11
C LEU A 119 -3.79 12.46 22.62
N ALA A 120 -4.30 13.48 23.29
CA ALA A 120 -4.14 13.62 24.74
C ALA A 120 -4.67 12.38 25.50
N GLY A 121 -3.80 11.77 26.33
CA GLY A 121 -4.10 10.60 27.13
C GLY A 121 -4.24 9.30 26.33
N VAL A 122 -3.64 9.23 25.14
CA VAL A 122 -3.53 8.04 24.28
C VAL A 122 -2.17 7.38 24.54
N ASP A 123 -2.16 6.07 24.78
CA ASP A 123 -0.95 5.28 24.92
C ASP A 123 -0.47 4.71 23.57
N VAL A 124 -1.42 4.34 22.70
CA VAL A 124 -1.15 3.71 21.42
C VAL A 124 -2.01 4.33 20.32
N VAL A 125 -1.41 4.63 19.18
CA VAL A 125 -2.15 5.01 17.95
C VAL A 125 -2.03 3.90 16.93
N VAL A 126 -3.16 3.43 16.38
CA VAL A 126 -3.21 2.56 15.21
C VAL A 126 -3.71 3.36 14.01
N HIS A 127 -2.84 3.54 13.02
CA HIS A 127 -3.15 4.29 11.81
C HIS A 127 -3.59 3.36 10.69
N THR A 128 -4.89 3.39 10.38
CA THR A 128 -5.52 2.59 9.32
C THR A 128 -6.12 3.45 8.20
N ASP A 129 -6.03 4.78 8.32
CA ASP A 129 -6.67 5.72 7.38
C ASP A 129 -5.85 5.87 6.11
N LEU A 130 -6.03 4.94 5.18
CA LEU A 130 -5.35 4.87 3.90
C LEU A 130 -6.35 4.84 2.74
N ASP A 131 -6.04 5.58 1.69
CA ASP A 131 -6.71 5.46 0.39
C ASP A 131 -5.91 4.50 -0.51
N LEU A 132 -6.45 3.31 -0.72
CA LEU A 132 -5.87 2.26 -1.55
C LEU A 132 -6.60 2.11 -2.89
N ALA A 133 -7.63 2.94 -3.14
CA ALA A 133 -8.44 2.84 -4.34
C ALA A 133 -7.64 3.23 -5.60
N PRO A 134 -7.62 2.37 -6.63
CA PRO A 134 -6.83 2.63 -7.84
C PRO A 134 -7.27 3.86 -8.64
N GLU A 135 -8.51 4.31 -8.45
CA GLU A 135 -9.09 5.44 -9.22
C GLU A 135 -8.79 6.81 -8.64
N THR A 136 -8.32 6.87 -7.40
CA THR A 136 -7.98 8.14 -6.77
C THR A 136 -6.79 8.79 -7.48
N ASP A 137 -6.89 10.07 -7.77
CA ASP A 137 -5.77 10.85 -8.33
C ASP A 137 -4.51 10.68 -7.48
N SER A 138 -3.39 10.40 -8.13
CA SER A 138 -2.15 10.02 -7.44
C SER A 138 -1.62 11.12 -6.50
N ARG A 139 -1.82 12.41 -6.83
CA ARG A 139 -1.39 13.52 -5.97
C ARG A 139 -2.31 13.66 -4.75
N GLN A 140 -3.62 13.49 -4.97
CA GLN A 140 -4.61 13.52 -3.90
C GLN A 140 -4.39 12.35 -2.94
N ARG A 141 -4.24 11.13 -3.46
CA ARG A 141 -3.96 9.91 -2.69
C ARG A 141 -2.66 10.04 -1.89
N ARG A 142 -1.55 10.43 -2.53
CA ARG A 142 -0.28 10.66 -1.85
C ARG A 142 -0.39 11.72 -0.76
N THR A 143 -1.10 12.81 -1.02
CA THR A 143 -1.35 13.84 -0.01
C THR A 143 -2.12 13.27 1.16
N PHE A 144 -3.09 12.41 0.93
CA PHE A 144 -3.86 11.75 1.98
C PHE A 144 -2.98 10.76 2.76
N ASN A 145 -2.38 9.80 2.08
CA ASN A 145 -1.64 8.70 2.69
C ASN A 145 -0.35 9.19 3.39
N VAL A 146 0.52 9.86 2.65
CA VAL A 146 1.86 10.20 3.16
C VAL A 146 1.81 11.35 4.18
N ARG A 147 1.03 12.44 3.90
CA ARG A 147 0.88 13.52 4.88
C ARG A 147 0.07 13.10 6.09
N GLY A 148 -0.96 12.24 5.90
CA GLY A 148 -1.70 11.63 7.00
C GLY A 148 -0.78 10.90 7.96
N ALA A 149 0.01 9.95 7.45
CA ALA A 149 0.98 9.20 8.25
C ALA A 149 2.03 10.12 8.90
N GLN A 150 2.55 11.12 8.18
CA GLN A 150 3.50 12.10 8.73
C GLN A 150 2.88 12.90 9.88
N THR A 151 1.63 13.36 9.72
CA THR A 151 0.92 14.12 10.76
C THR A 151 0.65 13.23 11.98
N VAL A 152 0.23 11.98 11.76
CA VAL A 152 0.01 11.00 12.85
C VAL A 152 1.29 10.78 13.66
N LEU A 153 2.42 10.50 12.99
CA LEU A 153 3.71 10.29 13.65
C LEU A 153 4.17 11.53 14.43
N THR A 154 4.02 12.72 13.84
CA THR A 154 4.38 13.98 14.50
C THR A 154 3.46 14.28 15.68
N ALA A 155 2.16 14.09 15.53
CA ALA A 155 1.17 14.30 16.58
C ALA A 155 1.33 13.31 17.74
N ALA A 156 1.64 12.04 17.43
CA ALA A 156 1.92 11.01 18.42
C ALA A 156 3.16 11.39 19.27
N ALA A 157 4.25 11.80 18.63
CA ALA A 157 5.45 12.26 19.32
C ALA A 157 5.19 13.49 20.20
N ALA A 158 4.46 14.49 19.68
CA ALA A 158 4.10 15.70 20.44
C ALA A 158 3.13 15.39 21.59
N GLY A 159 2.24 14.40 21.43
CA GLY A 159 1.27 13.95 22.45
C GLY A 159 1.85 13.01 23.50
N GLY A 160 3.12 12.61 23.37
CA GLY A 160 3.77 11.65 24.28
C GLY A 160 3.22 10.23 24.16
N VAL A 161 2.71 9.84 22.98
CA VAL A 161 2.23 8.49 22.69
C VAL A 161 3.41 7.52 22.72
N GLY A 162 3.27 6.44 23.46
CA GLY A 162 4.36 5.46 23.63
C GLY A 162 4.51 4.50 22.46
N ARG A 163 3.44 4.28 21.67
CA ARG A 163 3.47 3.34 20.53
C ARG A 163 2.60 3.82 19.36
N VAL A 164 3.13 3.64 18.15
CA VAL A 164 2.38 3.83 16.91
C VAL A 164 2.41 2.52 16.10
N VAL A 165 1.25 2.08 15.64
CA VAL A 165 1.09 0.95 14.72
C VAL A 165 0.64 1.52 13.37
N LEU A 166 1.42 1.27 12.32
CA LEU A 166 1.14 1.69 10.95
C LEU A 166 0.75 0.46 10.12
N VAL A 167 -0.31 0.58 9.37
CA VAL A 167 -0.67 -0.44 8.36
C VAL A 167 -0.08 -0.01 7.03
N THR A 168 0.63 -0.92 6.35
CA THR A 168 1.14 -0.74 5.00
C THR A 168 0.68 -1.90 4.10
N SER A 169 1.55 -2.59 3.43
CA SER A 169 1.27 -3.81 2.66
C SER A 169 2.55 -4.59 2.38
N ALA A 170 2.46 -5.90 2.28
CA ALA A 170 3.55 -6.74 1.79
C ALA A 170 3.99 -6.39 0.34
N MET A 171 3.20 -5.63 -0.40
CA MET A 171 3.60 -5.11 -1.71
C MET A 171 4.88 -4.25 -1.65
N VAL A 172 5.25 -3.69 -0.50
CA VAL A 172 6.49 -2.91 -0.32
C VAL A 172 7.77 -3.74 -0.56
N TYR A 173 7.69 -5.06 -0.45
CA TYR A 173 8.80 -5.95 -0.83
C TYR A 173 9.03 -6.00 -2.35
N GLY A 174 8.06 -5.54 -3.15
CA GLY A 174 8.09 -5.62 -4.61
C GLY A 174 7.72 -7.01 -5.13
N ALA A 175 7.13 -7.05 -6.32
CA ALA A 175 6.81 -8.29 -7.00
C ALA A 175 7.75 -8.48 -8.20
N ARG A 176 8.61 -9.49 -8.13
CA ARG A 176 9.64 -9.78 -9.14
C ARG A 176 9.58 -11.24 -9.57
N PRO A 177 9.99 -11.56 -10.81
CA PRO A 177 9.96 -12.94 -11.31
C PRO A 177 10.89 -13.88 -10.53
N ASP A 178 11.91 -13.37 -9.89
CA ASP A 178 12.95 -14.09 -9.14
C ASP A 178 12.79 -13.98 -7.61
N ASN A 179 11.67 -13.43 -7.12
CA ASN A 179 11.41 -13.41 -5.69
C ASN A 179 11.43 -14.81 -5.08
N PRO A 180 12.10 -14.99 -3.93
CA PRO A 180 11.89 -16.20 -3.15
C PRO A 180 10.43 -16.33 -2.70
N VAL A 181 9.98 -17.56 -2.49
CA VAL A 181 8.60 -17.85 -2.05
C VAL A 181 8.68 -18.83 -0.88
N PRO A 182 8.30 -18.40 0.31
CA PRO A 182 7.89 -17.05 0.69
C PRO A 182 9.06 -16.06 0.79
N LEU A 183 8.75 -14.75 0.80
CA LEU A 183 9.65 -13.68 1.20
C LEU A 183 9.75 -13.64 2.73
N ALA A 184 10.94 -13.52 3.28
CA ALA A 184 11.13 -13.32 4.70
C ALA A 184 10.66 -11.92 5.15
N GLU A 185 10.20 -11.79 6.40
CA GLU A 185 9.71 -10.51 6.94
C GLU A 185 10.79 -9.41 7.00
N ASP A 186 12.06 -9.82 7.08
CA ASP A 186 13.23 -8.96 7.07
C ASP A 186 13.83 -8.74 5.66
N ALA A 187 13.18 -9.27 4.61
CA ALA A 187 13.65 -9.05 3.25
C ALA A 187 13.69 -7.55 2.91
N PRO A 188 14.63 -7.12 2.05
CA PRO A 188 14.73 -5.73 1.61
C PRO A 188 13.44 -5.23 0.95
N LEU A 189 13.06 -3.97 1.23
CA LEU A 189 11.94 -3.32 0.56
C LEU A 189 12.33 -2.99 -0.88
N GLY A 190 11.84 -3.78 -1.82
CA GLY A 190 12.24 -3.75 -3.22
C GLY A 190 11.20 -3.14 -4.17
N ALA A 191 10.13 -2.54 -3.65
CA ALA A 191 9.15 -1.84 -4.47
C ALA A 191 9.71 -0.53 -5.04
N ASP A 192 9.16 -0.10 -6.17
CA ASP A 192 9.56 1.16 -6.80
C ASP A 192 8.99 2.37 -6.05
N GLN A 193 9.83 3.38 -5.84
CA GLN A 193 9.41 4.66 -5.28
C GLN A 193 8.82 5.53 -6.40
N ASP A 194 7.60 5.27 -6.76
CA ASP A 194 6.87 5.95 -7.84
C ASP A 194 5.56 6.59 -7.35
N GLY A 195 4.73 7.06 -8.27
CA GLY A 195 3.41 7.63 -7.95
C GLY A 195 2.29 6.61 -7.74
N SER A 196 2.61 5.33 -7.51
CA SER A 196 1.64 4.26 -7.23
C SER A 196 1.19 4.28 -5.76
N VAL A 197 0.18 3.45 -5.45
CA VAL A 197 -0.21 3.17 -4.05
C VAL A 197 0.98 2.58 -3.30
N VAL A 198 1.71 1.67 -3.92
CA VAL A 198 2.86 0.99 -3.29
C VAL A 198 3.99 1.97 -3.00
N GLY A 199 4.24 2.92 -3.91
CA GLY A 199 5.20 4.02 -3.68
C GLY A 199 4.83 4.89 -2.47
N ASP A 200 3.53 5.18 -2.28
CA ASP A 200 3.04 5.91 -1.09
C ASP A 200 3.30 5.09 0.19
N LEU A 201 3.00 3.78 0.19
CA LEU A 201 3.21 2.89 1.34
C LEU A 201 4.70 2.74 1.67
N LEU A 202 5.56 2.62 0.66
CA LEU A 202 7.01 2.58 0.84
C LEU A 202 7.52 3.88 1.50
N GLU A 203 6.99 5.04 1.12
CA GLU A 203 7.35 6.30 1.76
C GLU A 203 6.87 6.38 3.20
N ILE A 204 5.69 5.83 3.54
CA ILE A 204 5.21 5.72 4.92
C ILE A 204 6.18 4.88 5.76
N GLU A 205 6.71 3.78 5.24
CA GLU A 205 7.72 2.99 5.94
C GLU A 205 9.04 3.73 6.15
N GLN A 206 9.46 4.53 5.17
CA GLN A 206 10.62 5.40 5.32
C GLN A 206 10.38 6.51 6.36
N LEU A 207 9.15 7.04 6.46
CA LEU A 207 8.75 7.96 7.53
C LEU A 207 8.83 7.26 8.90
N ALA A 208 8.33 6.04 9.02
CA ALA A 208 8.42 5.23 10.23
C ALA A 208 9.87 5.06 10.69
N GLN A 209 10.76 4.63 9.80
CA GLN A 209 12.19 4.45 10.09
C GLN A 209 12.87 5.74 10.56
N ARG A 210 12.56 6.88 9.91
CA ARG A 210 13.08 8.19 10.34
C ARG A 210 12.55 8.57 11.73
N SER A 211 11.29 8.28 12.02
CA SER A 211 10.66 8.58 13.31
C SER A 211 11.23 7.73 14.44
N VAL A 212 11.53 6.45 14.23
CA VAL A 212 12.23 5.59 15.21
C VAL A 212 13.58 6.22 15.62
N ARG A 213 14.35 6.73 14.64
CA ARG A 213 15.65 7.36 14.92
C ARG A 213 15.50 8.70 15.63
N ALA A 214 14.48 9.49 15.28
CA ALA A 214 14.26 10.82 15.84
C ALA A 214 13.58 10.79 17.22
N GLN A 215 12.84 9.74 17.53
CA GLN A 215 12.01 9.62 18.75
C GLN A 215 12.25 8.24 19.42
N PRO A 216 13.39 8.01 20.08
CA PRO A 216 13.73 6.70 20.65
C PRO A 216 12.75 6.22 21.74
N GLY A 217 11.99 7.14 22.35
CA GLY A 217 10.95 6.80 23.35
C GLY A 217 9.60 6.38 22.76
N MET A 218 9.43 6.40 21.42
CA MET A 218 8.20 6.01 20.75
C MET A 218 8.44 4.75 19.92
N ALA A 219 7.83 3.63 20.33
CA ALA A 219 7.90 2.39 19.58
C ALA A 219 7.02 2.49 18.32
N ILE A 220 7.55 2.07 17.17
CA ILE A 220 6.79 2.01 15.93
C ILE A 220 6.71 0.56 15.44
N THR A 221 5.50 0.10 15.20
CA THR A 221 5.20 -1.20 14.62
C THR A 221 4.63 -0.99 13.21
N VAL A 222 5.13 -1.74 12.22
CA VAL A 222 4.64 -1.71 10.84
C VAL A 222 4.03 -3.06 10.49
N VAL A 223 2.76 -3.05 10.10
CA VAL A 223 2.00 -4.25 9.76
C VAL A 223 1.81 -4.31 8.26
N ARG A 224 2.27 -5.40 7.64
CA ARG A 224 2.32 -5.61 6.19
C ARG A 224 1.37 -6.74 5.78
N PRO A 225 0.07 -6.47 5.57
CA PRO A 225 -0.83 -7.50 5.08
C PRO A 225 -0.47 -7.95 3.66
N ALA A 226 -0.67 -9.24 3.38
CA ALA A 226 -0.73 -9.82 2.04
C ALA A 226 -1.91 -9.23 1.26
N ALA A 227 -2.37 -9.87 0.18
CA ALA A 227 -3.50 -9.38 -0.60
C ALA A 227 -4.76 -9.27 0.28
N LEU A 228 -5.10 -8.04 0.70
CA LEU A 228 -6.20 -7.79 1.62
C LEU A 228 -7.55 -8.02 0.94
N VAL A 229 -8.42 -8.79 1.59
CA VAL A 229 -9.80 -9.07 1.18
C VAL A 229 -10.76 -8.90 2.35
N GLY A 230 -11.99 -8.57 2.07
CA GLY A 230 -13.03 -8.36 3.09
C GLY A 230 -13.95 -7.21 2.73
N GLU A 231 -15.00 -7.02 3.50
CA GLU A 231 -16.00 -5.98 3.25
C GLU A 231 -15.36 -4.59 3.19
N GLY A 232 -15.73 -3.81 2.17
CA GLY A 232 -15.23 -2.45 1.97
C GLY A 232 -13.78 -2.36 1.45
N ILE A 233 -13.12 -3.48 1.15
CA ILE A 233 -11.77 -3.47 0.59
C ILE A 233 -11.82 -3.32 -0.92
N ASP A 234 -11.24 -2.21 -1.41
CA ASP A 234 -11.14 -1.89 -2.83
C ASP A 234 -9.70 -1.57 -3.20
N THR A 235 -9.03 -2.51 -3.82
CA THR A 235 -7.61 -2.43 -4.21
C THR A 235 -7.43 -2.87 -5.65
N LEU A 236 -6.23 -2.66 -6.19
CA LEU A 236 -5.85 -3.23 -7.50
C LEU A 236 -6.07 -4.75 -7.55
N ILE A 237 -5.74 -5.44 -6.45
CA ILE A 237 -5.86 -6.90 -6.38
C ILE A 237 -7.33 -7.33 -6.41
N THR A 238 -8.20 -6.73 -5.60
CA THR A 238 -9.64 -7.09 -5.61
C THR A 238 -10.26 -6.84 -6.99
N ARG A 239 -9.91 -5.73 -7.64
CA ARG A 239 -10.38 -5.40 -9.00
C ARG A 239 -9.83 -6.32 -10.09
N HIS A 240 -8.65 -6.92 -9.91
CA HIS A 240 -8.14 -7.93 -10.82
C HIS A 240 -9.08 -9.14 -10.91
N PHE A 241 -9.69 -9.51 -9.78
CA PHE A 241 -10.67 -10.61 -9.73
C PHE A 241 -12.08 -10.22 -10.18
N GLU A 242 -12.39 -8.92 -10.31
CA GLU A 242 -13.63 -8.46 -10.96
C GLU A 242 -13.56 -8.58 -12.50
N ALA A 243 -12.39 -8.77 -13.07
CA ALA A 243 -12.20 -8.98 -14.49
C ALA A 243 -12.78 -10.34 -14.94
N PRO A 244 -13.26 -10.46 -16.20
CA PRO A 244 -13.81 -11.70 -16.71
C PRO A 244 -12.78 -12.83 -16.87
N ARG A 245 -11.51 -12.49 -16.85
CA ARG A 245 -10.37 -13.42 -16.96
C ARG A 245 -9.17 -12.91 -16.18
N LEU A 246 -8.37 -13.81 -15.65
CA LEU A 246 -7.14 -13.47 -14.95
C LEU A 246 -6.00 -13.25 -15.97
N LEU A 247 -5.33 -12.11 -15.86
CA LEU A 247 -4.15 -11.83 -16.65
C LEU A 247 -2.95 -12.58 -16.05
N THR A 248 -2.23 -13.31 -16.89
CA THR A 248 -0.94 -13.93 -16.55
C THR A 248 0.09 -13.60 -17.61
N VAL A 249 1.35 -13.66 -17.23
CA VAL A 249 2.48 -13.44 -18.14
C VAL A 249 3.13 -14.80 -18.44
N LYS A 250 3.43 -15.04 -19.71
CA LYS A 250 4.05 -16.28 -20.15
C LYS A 250 5.38 -16.53 -19.44
N GLY A 251 5.50 -17.69 -18.80
CA GLY A 251 6.67 -18.08 -18.04
C GLY A 251 6.74 -17.48 -16.62
N SER A 252 5.68 -16.79 -16.17
CA SER A 252 5.54 -16.33 -14.79
C SER A 252 4.61 -17.27 -14.02
N ALA A 253 4.98 -17.56 -12.78
CA ALA A 253 4.14 -18.28 -11.81
C ALA A 253 3.74 -17.28 -10.71
N ALA A 254 2.68 -16.50 -10.95
CA ALA A 254 2.07 -15.69 -9.90
C ALA A 254 1.57 -16.63 -8.80
N ARG A 255 2.01 -16.38 -7.55
CA ARG A 255 1.52 -17.08 -6.37
C ARG A 255 0.71 -16.13 -5.54
N TRP A 256 -0.39 -16.63 -4.98
CA TRP A 256 -1.40 -15.80 -4.36
C TRP A 256 -1.54 -16.14 -2.88
N GLN A 257 -1.29 -15.16 -2.06
CA GLN A 257 -1.55 -15.21 -0.63
C GLN A 257 -2.49 -14.08 -0.27
N PHE A 258 -3.52 -14.41 0.49
CA PHE A 258 -4.54 -13.45 0.91
C PHE A 258 -4.45 -13.17 2.41
N CYS A 259 -5.00 -12.05 2.81
CA CYS A 259 -5.21 -11.66 4.19
C CYS A 259 -6.67 -11.24 4.34
N HIS A 260 -7.45 -11.97 5.15
CA HIS A 260 -8.81 -11.54 5.46
C HIS A 260 -8.78 -10.34 6.42
N ILE A 261 -9.72 -9.41 6.26
CA ILE A 261 -9.81 -8.22 7.12
C ILE A 261 -9.89 -8.58 8.61
N ASP A 262 -10.63 -9.63 8.98
CA ASP A 262 -10.76 -10.07 10.39
C ASP A 262 -9.43 -10.60 10.94
N ASP A 263 -8.64 -11.28 10.11
CA ASP A 263 -7.31 -11.75 10.49
C ASP A 263 -6.35 -10.57 10.67
N LEU A 264 -6.39 -9.59 9.78
CA LEU A 264 -5.62 -8.35 9.94
C LEU A 264 -6.02 -7.60 11.22
N VAL A 265 -7.32 -7.48 11.49
CA VAL A 265 -7.85 -6.82 12.70
C VAL A 265 -7.39 -7.55 13.96
N SER A 266 -7.36 -8.88 13.96
CA SER A 266 -6.86 -9.68 15.10
C SER A 266 -5.35 -9.49 15.33
N ALA A 267 -4.57 -9.41 14.27
CA ALA A 267 -3.13 -9.10 14.33
C ALA A 267 -2.86 -7.66 14.83
N LEU A 268 -3.67 -6.68 14.37
CA LEU A 268 -3.61 -5.30 14.85
C LEU A 268 -3.96 -5.16 16.33
N GLU A 269 -4.88 -5.98 16.85
CA GLU A 269 -5.18 -6.05 18.29
C GLU A 269 -3.94 -6.47 19.08
N LEU A 270 -3.19 -7.49 18.63
CA LEU A 270 -1.94 -7.92 19.27
C LEU A 270 -0.86 -6.82 19.20
N ALA A 271 -0.72 -6.17 18.07
CA ALA A 271 0.21 -5.04 17.91
C ALA A 271 -0.15 -3.87 18.84
N ALA A 272 -1.44 -3.54 18.95
CA ALA A 272 -1.92 -2.48 19.85
C ALA A 272 -1.69 -2.84 21.32
N ALA A 273 -1.88 -4.10 21.71
CA ALA A 273 -1.56 -4.61 23.04
C ALA A 273 -0.04 -4.64 23.32
N GLY A 274 0.80 -4.65 22.27
CA GLY A 274 2.27 -4.73 22.38
C GLY A 274 2.80 -6.15 22.46
N GLU A 275 2.00 -7.13 22.13
CA GLU A 275 2.38 -8.54 22.12
C GLU A 275 3.25 -8.88 20.90
N VAL A 276 3.11 -8.12 19.79
CA VAL A 276 3.96 -8.18 18.59
C VAL A 276 4.43 -6.79 18.24
N THR A 277 5.73 -6.62 17.96
CA THR A 277 6.37 -5.33 17.68
C THR A 277 7.31 -5.43 16.47
N GLY A 278 7.80 -4.28 15.98
CA GLY A 278 8.68 -4.24 14.81
C GLY A 278 7.88 -4.28 13.51
N ALA A 279 8.50 -4.72 12.43
CA ALA A 279 7.84 -4.89 11.14
C ALA A 279 7.52 -6.36 10.93
N PHE A 280 6.27 -6.68 10.65
CA PHE A 280 5.83 -8.05 10.42
C PHE A 280 4.72 -8.14 9.36
N ALA A 281 4.58 -9.31 8.77
CA ALA A 281 3.58 -9.61 7.76
C ALA A 281 2.34 -10.28 8.35
N VAL A 282 1.20 -10.13 7.66
CA VAL A 282 -0.07 -10.81 8.00
C VAL A 282 -0.65 -11.43 6.75
N GLY A 283 -0.92 -12.73 6.79
CA GLY A 283 -1.53 -13.46 5.69
C GLY A 283 -1.97 -14.86 6.09
N SER A 284 -2.77 -15.46 5.23
CA SER A 284 -3.13 -16.88 5.34
C SER A 284 -1.90 -17.78 5.24
N ASP A 285 -1.99 -18.98 5.80
CA ASP A 285 -0.92 -19.97 5.70
C ASP A 285 -0.73 -20.46 4.26
N GLY A 286 0.53 -20.53 3.79
CA GLY A 286 0.86 -20.96 2.46
C GLY A 286 0.39 -19.99 1.37
N TRP A 287 0.16 -20.53 0.19
CA TRP A 287 -0.29 -19.77 -1.00
C TRP A 287 -1.05 -20.66 -1.97
N LEU A 288 -1.72 -20.05 -2.94
CA LEU A 288 -2.35 -20.74 -4.07
C LEU A 288 -1.47 -20.64 -5.31
N GLU A 289 -1.25 -21.78 -5.97
CA GLU A 289 -0.68 -21.82 -7.31
C GLU A 289 -1.73 -21.35 -8.33
N PRO A 290 -1.32 -20.90 -9.53
CA PRO A 290 -2.23 -20.36 -10.54
C PRO A 290 -3.35 -21.31 -10.94
N GLU A 291 -3.09 -22.62 -10.96
CA GLU A 291 -4.06 -23.66 -11.30
C GLU A 291 -5.15 -23.79 -10.22
N GLN A 292 -4.74 -23.77 -8.95
CA GLN A 292 -5.67 -23.83 -7.82
C GLN A 292 -6.57 -22.59 -7.80
N LEU A 293 -6.00 -21.42 -8.09
CA LEU A 293 -6.75 -20.18 -8.19
C LEU A 293 -7.78 -20.22 -9.34
N GLU A 294 -7.41 -20.73 -10.50
CA GLU A 294 -8.32 -20.91 -11.64
C GLU A 294 -9.48 -21.85 -11.29
N GLU A 295 -9.21 -22.96 -10.59
CA GLU A 295 -10.22 -23.90 -10.11
C GLU A 295 -11.19 -23.26 -9.11
N LEU A 296 -10.66 -22.57 -8.10
CA LEU A 296 -11.47 -21.92 -7.06
C LEU A 296 -12.34 -20.78 -7.62
N THR A 297 -11.80 -19.99 -8.54
CA THR A 297 -12.49 -18.80 -9.06
C THR A 297 -13.36 -19.07 -10.25
N GLY A 298 -13.13 -20.17 -10.98
CA GLY A 298 -13.73 -20.44 -12.28
C GLY A 298 -13.29 -19.46 -13.39
N LEU A 299 -12.33 -18.58 -13.09
CA LEU A 299 -11.83 -17.56 -14.02
C LEU A 299 -10.69 -18.14 -14.85
N LYS A 300 -10.91 -18.23 -16.16
CA LYS A 300 -9.85 -18.68 -17.08
C LYS A 300 -8.73 -17.65 -17.19
N ARG A 301 -7.51 -18.12 -17.22
CA ARG A 301 -6.33 -17.28 -17.44
C ARG A 301 -6.18 -16.86 -18.91
N ILE A 302 -5.67 -15.65 -19.13
CA ILE A 302 -5.13 -15.20 -20.41
C ILE A 302 -3.63 -15.02 -20.23
N GLU A 303 -2.86 -15.87 -20.89
CA GLU A 303 -1.41 -15.80 -20.86
C GLU A 303 -0.88 -14.96 -22.02
N LEU A 304 -0.16 -13.88 -21.71
CA LEU A 304 0.42 -12.97 -22.70
C LEU A 304 1.94 -12.89 -22.54
N PRO A 305 2.69 -12.64 -23.65
CA PRO A 305 4.12 -12.36 -23.54
C PRO A 305 4.39 -11.10 -22.68
N ALA A 306 5.37 -11.13 -21.78
CA ALA A 306 5.69 -10.03 -20.85
C ALA A 306 5.86 -8.69 -21.59
N GLY A 307 6.71 -8.64 -22.62
CA GLY A 307 6.95 -7.40 -23.37
C GLY A 307 5.69 -6.80 -24.01
N LEU A 308 4.74 -7.63 -24.45
CA LEU A 308 3.46 -7.15 -25.00
C LEU A 308 2.55 -6.63 -23.90
N THR A 309 2.46 -7.35 -22.78
CA THR A 309 1.62 -6.99 -21.63
C THR A 309 2.04 -5.64 -21.05
N PHE A 310 3.28 -5.50 -20.67
CA PHE A 310 3.79 -4.25 -20.07
C PHE A 310 3.80 -3.07 -21.05
N ALA A 311 4.18 -3.28 -22.32
CA ALA A 311 4.13 -2.21 -23.33
C ALA A 311 2.70 -1.73 -23.60
N THR A 312 1.72 -2.63 -23.61
CA THR A 312 0.31 -2.29 -23.81
C THR A 312 -0.24 -1.54 -22.59
N ALA A 313 0.01 -2.04 -21.38
CA ALA A 313 -0.39 -1.37 -20.15
C ALA A 313 0.20 0.04 -20.04
N GLN A 314 1.49 0.22 -20.37
CA GLN A 314 2.13 1.53 -20.38
C GLN A 314 1.46 2.52 -21.36
N ARG A 315 1.03 2.03 -22.54
CA ARG A 315 0.32 2.88 -23.51
C ARG A 315 -1.06 3.27 -23.00
N LEU A 316 -1.80 2.32 -22.41
CA LEU A 316 -3.13 2.55 -21.84
C LEU A 316 -3.06 3.53 -20.65
N TYR A 317 -2.06 3.39 -19.79
CA TYR A 317 -1.82 4.30 -18.67
C TYR A 317 -1.49 5.72 -19.17
N ARG A 318 -0.57 5.87 -20.14
CA ARG A 318 -0.25 7.17 -20.72
C ARG A 318 -1.43 7.83 -21.44
N ALA A 319 -2.34 7.05 -21.96
CA ALA A 319 -3.58 7.52 -22.60
C ALA A 319 -4.69 7.83 -21.58
N GLY A 320 -4.46 7.65 -20.27
CA GLY A 320 -5.46 7.84 -19.22
C GLY A 320 -6.61 6.83 -19.23
N ILE A 321 -6.41 5.68 -19.90
CA ILE A 321 -7.44 4.63 -20.02
C ILE A 321 -7.44 3.74 -18.78
N THR A 322 -6.25 3.42 -18.25
CA THR A 322 -6.09 2.66 -16.99
C THR A 322 -5.63 3.60 -15.88
N PRO A 323 -6.20 3.49 -14.66
CA PRO A 323 -5.84 4.35 -13.55
C PRO A 323 -4.50 4.00 -12.91
N ALA A 324 -4.10 2.72 -12.96
CA ALA A 324 -2.91 2.21 -12.27
C ALA A 324 -1.65 2.30 -13.13
N PRO A 325 -0.50 2.67 -12.56
CA PRO A 325 0.81 2.58 -13.21
C PRO A 325 1.15 1.16 -13.65
N VAL A 326 2.06 1.04 -14.62
CA VAL A 326 2.45 -0.29 -15.15
C VAL A 326 3.12 -1.16 -14.10
N ASN A 327 3.85 -0.56 -13.15
CA ASN A 327 4.52 -1.29 -12.08
C ASN A 327 3.53 -2.03 -11.17
N ASP A 328 2.31 -1.53 -11.03
CA ASP A 328 1.25 -2.21 -10.28
C ASP A 328 0.85 -3.56 -10.88
N LEU A 329 1.03 -3.76 -12.20
CA LEU A 329 0.80 -5.05 -12.84
C LEU A 329 1.77 -6.15 -12.37
N HIS A 330 2.93 -5.80 -11.85
CA HIS A 330 3.86 -6.77 -11.31
C HIS A 330 3.20 -7.60 -10.20
N PHE A 331 2.36 -6.97 -9.37
CA PHE A 331 1.69 -7.62 -8.23
C PHE A 331 0.57 -8.60 -8.63
N VAL A 332 0.14 -8.59 -9.89
CA VAL A 332 -0.82 -9.59 -10.41
C VAL A 332 -0.15 -10.68 -11.26
N VAL A 333 1.13 -10.52 -11.62
CA VAL A 333 1.82 -11.48 -12.50
C VAL A 333 3.06 -12.12 -11.88
N TYR A 334 3.65 -11.57 -10.81
CA TYR A 334 4.83 -12.09 -10.13
C TYR A 334 4.53 -12.41 -8.65
N PRO A 335 5.29 -13.34 -8.03
CA PRO A 335 5.07 -13.71 -6.64
C PRO A 335 5.53 -12.60 -5.68
N TRP A 336 4.77 -12.42 -4.59
CA TRP A 336 5.09 -11.57 -3.44
C TRP A 336 4.50 -12.13 -2.14
N VAL A 337 4.48 -13.46 -2.06
CA VAL A 337 4.06 -14.22 -0.87
C VAL A 337 5.05 -13.99 0.26
N VAL A 338 4.54 -13.76 1.46
CA VAL A 338 5.34 -13.45 2.65
C VAL A 338 5.26 -14.54 3.70
N ASP A 339 6.31 -14.70 4.46
CA ASP A 339 6.28 -15.45 5.70
C ASP A 339 5.68 -14.56 6.82
N CYS A 340 4.92 -15.16 7.72
CA CYS A 340 4.31 -14.46 8.87
C CYS A 340 4.88 -15.04 10.19
N GLU A 341 6.20 -15.18 10.25
CA GLU A 341 6.90 -15.89 11.34
C GLU A 341 6.73 -15.19 12.68
N ALA A 342 6.79 -13.86 12.72
CA ALA A 342 6.66 -13.08 13.94
C ALA A 342 5.29 -13.30 14.63
N LEU A 343 4.22 -13.35 13.85
CA LEU A 343 2.87 -13.64 14.37
C LEU A 343 2.73 -15.08 14.85
N ARG A 344 3.29 -16.05 14.13
CA ARG A 344 3.29 -17.46 14.56
C ARG A 344 4.08 -17.67 15.83
N ALA A 345 5.24 -17.03 15.96
CA ALA A 345 6.03 -17.07 17.19
C ALA A 345 5.28 -16.49 18.40
N ALA A 346 4.37 -15.53 18.17
CA ALA A 346 3.45 -15.00 19.17
C ALA A 346 2.21 -15.88 19.41
N GLY A 347 2.11 -17.03 18.74
CA GLY A 347 0.96 -17.95 18.87
C GLY A 347 -0.29 -17.53 18.10
N TRP A 348 -0.19 -16.54 17.20
CA TRP A 348 -1.30 -16.14 16.33
C TRP A 348 -1.38 -17.05 15.09
N HIS A 349 -2.61 -17.36 14.71
CA HIS A 349 -2.93 -18.10 13.48
C HIS A 349 -4.07 -17.41 12.74
N PRO A 350 -4.05 -17.41 11.39
CA PRO A 350 -5.16 -16.90 10.61
C PRO A 350 -6.39 -17.79 10.77
N SER A 351 -7.57 -17.17 10.79
CA SER A 351 -8.86 -17.87 10.80
C SER A 351 -9.32 -18.26 9.40
N TYR A 352 -8.80 -17.56 8.39
CA TYR A 352 -9.12 -17.80 7.00
C TYR A 352 -7.90 -18.38 6.28
N ASP A 353 -8.08 -19.52 5.63
CA ASP A 353 -7.11 -19.99 4.64
C ASP A 353 -7.27 -19.22 3.32
N ASN A 354 -6.34 -19.44 2.39
CA ASN A 354 -6.37 -18.74 1.10
C ASN A 354 -7.63 -19.07 0.28
N ALA A 355 -8.19 -20.27 0.38
CA ALA A 355 -9.39 -20.67 -0.36
C ALA A 355 -10.64 -19.97 0.20
N ALA A 356 -10.79 -19.90 1.53
CA ALA A 356 -11.86 -19.14 2.18
C ALA A 356 -11.79 -17.65 1.85
N ALA A 357 -10.59 -17.07 1.87
CA ALA A 357 -10.35 -15.67 1.50
C ALA A 357 -10.74 -15.37 0.03
N VAL A 358 -10.44 -16.29 -0.89
CA VAL A 358 -10.91 -16.21 -2.28
C VAL A 358 -12.43 -16.31 -2.36
N GLY A 359 -13.06 -17.18 -1.57
CA GLY A 359 -14.53 -17.28 -1.48
C GLY A 359 -15.18 -15.93 -1.14
N VAL A 360 -14.68 -15.26 -0.08
CA VAL A 360 -15.15 -13.91 0.32
C VAL A 360 -14.97 -12.90 -0.83
N LEU A 361 -13.84 -12.94 -1.52
CA LEU A 361 -13.57 -12.06 -2.66
C LEU A 361 -14.56 -12.30 -3.82
N LEU A 362 -14.92 -13.55 -4.09
CA LEU A 362 -15.89 -13.90 -5.15
C LEU A 362 -17.31 -13.47 -4.79
N ASP A 363 -17.72 -13.62 -3.54
CA ASP A 363 -19.02 -13.17 -3.04
C ASP A 363 -19.18 -11.65 -3.19
N GLN A 364 -18.14 -10.90 -2.88
CA GLN A 364 -18.12 -9.44 -3.04
C GLN A 364 -18.13 -9.01 -4.52
N ARG A 365 -17.59 -9.85 -5.41
CA ARG A 365 -17.64 -9.63 -6.85
C ARG A 365 -19.07 -9.68 -7.42
N ALA A 366 -19.99 -10.35 -6.76
CA ALA A 366 -21.36 -10.49 -7.22
C ALA A 366 -22.02 -9.10 -7.40
N GLY A 367 -22.12 -8.64 -8.64
CA GLY A 367 -22.66 -7.31 -9.02
C GLY A 367 -21.64 -6.25 -9.40
N HIS A 368 -20.33 -6.55 -9.35
CA HIS A 368 -19.29 -5.64 -9.82
C HIS A 368 -18.56 -6.24 -11.03
N HIS A 369 -18.30 -5.41 -12.04
CA HIS A 369 -17.50 -5.77 -13.20
C HIS A 369 -16.45 -4.70 -13.42
N ALA A 370 -15.19 -5.10 -13.42
CA ALA A 370 -14.08 -4.22 -13.76
C ALA A 370 -13.42 -4.66 -15.08
N VAL A 371 -13.00 -3.69 -15.88
CA VAL A 371 -12.16 -3.90 -17.06
C VAL A 371 -10.92 -3.03 -16.94
N ALA A 372 -9.74 -3.65 -17.00
CA ALA A 372 -8.46 -2.97 -16.85
C ALA A 372 -8.33 -2.16 -15.54
N GLY A 373 -8.88 -2.68 -14.43
CA GLY A 373 -8.84 -2.05 -13.10
C GLY A 373 -9.88 -0.94 -12.89
N ARG A 374 -10.74 -0.64 -13.87
CA ARG A 374 -11.78 0.37 -13.75
C ARG A 374 -13.15 -0.28 -13.59
N ARG A 375 -13.90 0.07 -12.53
CA ARG A 375 -15.29 -0.38 -12.36
C ARG A 375 -16.20 0.30 -13.36
N LEU A 376 -17.08 -0.48 -13.99
CA LEU A 376 -18.05 -0.01 -14.96
C LEU A 376 -19.39 0.24 -14.26
N GLY A 377 -19.96 1.43 -14.45
CA GLY A 377 -21.28 1.75 -13.94
C GLY A 377 -22.39 0.91 -14.63
N ARG A 378 -23.55 0.72 -13.94
CA ARG A 378 -24.71 -0.04 -14.48
C ARG A 378 -25.18 0.42 -15.87
N LYS A 379 -24.95 1.69 -16.23
CA LYS A 379 -25.32 2.24 -17.56
C LYS A 379 -24.32 1.87 -18.65
N ASP A 380 -23.08 1.58 -18.26
CA ASP A 380 -22.01 1.20 -19.19
C ASP A 380 -21.97 -0.30 -19.43
N ALA A 381 -22.57 -1.10 -18.54
CA ALA A 381 -22.59 -2.56 -18.60
C ALA A 381 -23.35 -3.10 -19.83
N THR A 382 -24.36 -2.39 -20.33
CA THR A 382 -25.08 -2.78 -21.56
C THR A 382 -24.27 -2.54 -22.84
N ILE A 383 -23.43 -1.53 -22.84
CA ILE A 383 -22.50 -1.26 -23.96
C ILE A 383 -21.32 -2.23 -23.88
N THR A 384 -20.97 -2.69 -22.69
CA THR A 384 -19.76 -3.51 -22.44
C THR A 384 -20.01 -5.01 -22.51
N ALA A 385 -21.27 -5.49 -22.43
CA ALA A 385 -21.58 -6.89 -22.81
C ALA A 385 -21.26 -7.14 -24.29
N ALA A 386 -21.45 -6.14 -25.15
CA ALA A 386 -20.96 -6.17 -26.54
C ALA A 386 -19.46 -5.80 -26.67
N ALA A 387 -18.94 -4.93 -25.78
CA ALA A 387 -17.55 -4.47 -25.76
C ALA A 387 -16.65 -5.23 -24.79
N GLY A 388 -17.17 -6.03 -23.86
CA GLY A 388 -16.39 -6.91 -22.98
C GLY A 388 -15.64 -7.99 -23.75
N ALA A 389 -16.25 -8.50 -24.83
CA ALA A 389 -15.51 -9.19 -25.88
C ALA A 389 -14.54 -8.24 -26.61
N GLY A 390 -14.86 -6.95 -26.75
CA GLY A 390 -14.08 -5.94 -27.45
C GLY A 390 -12.90 -5.36 -26.67
N ALA A 391 -12.93 -5.19 -25.36
CA ALA A 391 -11.80 -4.67 -24.60
C ALA A 391 -10.73 -5.75 -24.34
N THR A 392 -11.17 -6.99 -24.13
CA THR A 392 -10.29 -8.17 -24.20
C THR A 392 -9.78 -8.36 -25.64
N VAL A 393 -10.62 -8.12 -26.65
CA VAL A 393 -10.29 -8.13 -28.08
C VAL A 393 -9.48 -6.87 -28.47
N ALA A 394 -9.59 -5.70 -27.80
CA ALA A 394 -8.71 -4.56 -28.08
C ALA A 394 -7.27 -4.84 -27.65
N VAL A 395 -7.04 -5.54 -26.53
CA VAL A 395 -5.70 -6.04 -26.15
C VAL A 395 -5.26 -7.15 -27.12
N ILE A 396 -6.17 -8.04 -27.55
CA ILE A 396 -5.89 -9.10 -28.53
C ILE A 396 -5.95 -8.56 -29.98
N GLY A 397 -6.84 -7.62 -30.27
CA GLY A 397 -7.04 -7.01 -31.59
C GLY A 397 -5.89 -6.11 -32.03
N THR A 398 -5.23 -5.40 -31.10
CA THR A 398 -3.98 -4.69 -31.40
C THR A 398 -2.86 -5.67 -31.80
N ALA A 399 -2.81 -6.86 -31.18
CA ALA A 399 -1.87 -7.91 -31.57
C ALA A 399 -2.19 -8.48 -32.98
N ALA A 400 -3.49 -8.63 -33.33
CA ALA A 400 -3.92 -9.08 -34.64
C ALA A 400 -3.70 -8.01 -35.72
N ILE A 401 -3.96 -6.73 -35.42
CA ILE A 401 -3.71 -5.60 -36.33
C ILE A 401 -2.21 -5.42 -36.60
N VAL A 402 -1.38 -5.50 -35.57
CA VAL A 402 0.09 -5.44 -35.71
C VAL A 402 0.62 -6.63 -36.51
N ARG A 403 0.05 -7.85 -36.30
CA ARG A 403 0.43 -9.05 -37.09
C ARG A 403 -0.01 -8.94 -38.53
N ASN A 404 -1.18 -8.36 -38.81
CA ASN A 404 -1.67 -8.14 -40.17
C ASN A 404 -0.91 -7.00 -40.88
N ALA A 405 -0.55 -5.93 -40.17
CA ALA A 405 0.29 -4.87 -40.70
C ALA A 405 1.73 -5.35 -41.00
N ARG A 406 2.28 -6.28 -40.19
CA ARG A 406 3.58 -6.92 -40.48
C ARG A 406 3.52 -7.90 -41.64
N ARG A 407 2.40 -8.61 -41.86
CA ARG A 407 2.20 -9.46 -43.04
C ARG A 407 2.10 -8.63 -44.32
N ARG A 408 1.40 -7.48 -44.29
CA ARG A 408 1.27 -6.56 -45.44
C ARG A 408 2.57 -5.78 -45.77
N ARG A 409 3.57 -5.74 -44.89
CA ARG A 409 4.88 -5.17 -45.19
C ARG A 409 5.93 -6.19 -45.65
N ARG A 410 5.55 -7.48 -45.70
CA ARG A 410 6.40 -8.58 -46.18
C ARG A 410 5.87 -9.25 -47.48
N SER A 411 4.74 -8.81 -47.99
CA SER A 411 4.23 -8.99 -49.34
C SER A 411 4.42 -7.70 -50.16
#